data_62446120033f8e0c0663beb06fa161a3
#
_entry.id   62446120033f8e0c0663beb06fa161a3
#
_cell.length_a   1.000
_cell.length_b   1.000
_cell.length_c   1.000
_cell.angle_alpha   90.00
_cell.angle_beta   90.00
_cell.angle_gamma   90.00
#
_symmetry.space_group_name_H-M   'P 1'
#
loop_
_entity.id
_entity.type
_entity.pdbx_description
1 polymer ?
#
loop_
_entity_poly.entity_id
_entity_poly.type
_entity_poly.pdbx_seq_one_letter_code
_entity_poly.pdbx_strand_id
1 'polypeptide(L)' 'LELEHDASSGSLRLAGEARTLSEVFAFLTRLEAGGRVRHARLLNYRFRAEDGAGSVVFQLAARWEAGP' A
#
# COMPACT_ATOMS: atom_id res chain seq x y z
N LEU A 1 1.34 -7.26 6.80
CA LEU A 1 1.48 -6.70 5.45
C LEU A 1 1.59 -7.83 4.45
N GLU A 2 0.67 -7.88 3.52
CA GLU A 2 0.71 -8.87 2.44
C GLU A 2 1.09 -8.20 1.14
N LEU A 3 1.96 -8.87 0.40
CA LEU A 3 2.48 -8.36 -0.86
C LEU A 3 2.17 -9.34 -1.98
N GLU A 4 1.50 -8.86 -3.01
CA GLU A 4 1.32 -9.60 -4.25
C GLU A 4 2.05 -8.88 -5.37
N HIS A 5 2.86 -9.63 -6.07
CA HIS A 5 3.65 -9.08 -7.16
C HIS A 5 3.48 -9.93 -8.40
N ASP A 6 2.97 -9.32 -9.46
CA ASP A 6 2.85 -9.97 -10.75
C ASP A 6 3.96 -9.45 -11.65
N ALA A 7 5.02 -10.24 -11.77
CA ALA A 7 6.19 -9.85 -12.53
C ALA A 7 5.91 -9.70 -14.03
N SER A 8 4.95 -10.45 -14.55
CA SER A 8 4.66 -10.40 -15.98
C SER A 8 3.93 -9.13 -16.39
N SER A 9 3.11 -8.57 -15.51
CA SER A 9 2.35 -7.36 -15.80
C SER A 9 2.97 -6.10 -15.19
N GLY A 10 3.96 -6.26 -14.33
CA GLY A 10 4.53 -5.14 -13.60
C GLY A 10 3.62 -4.58 -12.51
N SER A 11 2.58 -5.31 -12.16
CA SER A 11 1.65 -4.89 -11.12
C SER A 11 2.14 -5.28 -9.74
N LEU A 12 1.83 -4.43 -8.78
CA LEU A 12 2.16 -4.66 -7.38
C LEU A 12 0.92 -4.38 -6.56
N ARG A 13 0.56 -5.30 -5.68
CA ARG A 13 -0.52 -5.10 -4.72
C ARG A 13 -0.01 -5.33 -3.33
N LEU A 14 -0.42 -4.44 -2.44
CA LEU A 14 -0.06 -4.50 -1.03
C LEU A 14 -1.33 -4.42 -0.21
N ALA A 15 -1.40 -5.25 0.81
CA ALA A 15 -2.46 -5.16 1.80
C ALA A 15 -1.81 -5.04 3.17
N GLY A 16 -2.34 -4.20 4.02
CA GLY A 16 -1.76 -3.99 5.33
C GLY A 16 -2.71 -3.32 6.27
N GLU A 17 -2.18 -3.01 7.43
CA GLU A 17 -2.92 -2.37 8.51
C GLU A 17 -2.09 -1.24 9.09
N ALA A 18 -2.72 -0.12 9.35
CA ALA A 18 -2.08 1.05 9.94
C ALA A 18 -2.98 1.59 11.04
N ARG A 19 -2.47 2.47 11.86
CA ARG A 19 -3.25 3.08 12.94
C ARG A 19 -4.15 4.18 12.44
N THR A 20 -3.69 4.94 11.48
CA THR A 20 -4.43 6.08 10.93
C THR A 20 -4.32 6.09 9.42
N LEU A 21 -5.24 6.81 8.79
CA LEU A 21 -5.22 6.99 7.35
C LEU A 21 -3.99 7.81 6.94
N SER A 22 -3.53 8.73 7.78
CA SER A 22 -2.32 9.49 7.53
C SER A 22 -1.10 8.60 7.37
N GLU A 23 -1.02 7.52 8.16
CA GLU A 23 0.07 6.57 8.03
C GLU A 23 0.02 5.82 6.70
N VAL A 24 -1.18 5.56 6.19
CA VAL A 24 -1.34 4.93 4.89
C VAL A 24 -0.78 5.82 3.80
N PHE A 25 -1.10 7.10 3.83
CA PHE A 25 -0.59 8.05 2.84
C PHE A 25 0.91 8.26 2.96
N ALA A 26 1.44 8.25 4.18
CA ALA A 26 2.88 8.33 4.39
C ALA A 26 3.58 7.12 3.77
N PHE A 27 2.96 5.95 3.90
CA PHE A 27 3.49 4.73 3.30
C PHE A 27 3.52 4.80 1.78
N LEU A 28 2.45 5.33 1.17
CA LEU A 28 2.41 5.55 -0.28
C LEU A 28 3.55 6.45 -0.74
N THR A 29 3.79 7.54 -0.02
CA THR A 29 4.85 8.46 -0.34
C THR A 29 6.21 7.78 -0.28
N ARG A 30 6.42 6.95 0.72
CA ARG A 30 7.69 6.21 0.87
C ARG A 30 7.91 5.22 -0.26
N LEU A 31 6.84 4.54 -0.69
CA LEU A 31 6.94 3.60 -1.78
C LEU A 31 7.41 4.28 -3.05
N GLU A 32 6.82 5.44 -3.35
CA GLU A 32 7.17 6.17 -4.55
C GLU A 32 8.56 6.82 -4.47
N ALA A 33 8.98 7.17 -3.27
CA ALA A 33 10.27 7.81 -3.06
C ALA A 33 11.45 6.90 -3.44
N GLY A 34 11.24 5.59 -3.41
CA GLY A 34 12.27 4.64 -3.79
C GLY A 34 12.58 4.61 -5.28
N GLY A 35 11.71 5.17 -6.10
CA GLY A 35 11.93 5.30 -7.54
C GLY A 35 11.62 4.06 -8.37
N ARG A 36 11.41 2.91 -7.74
CA ARG A 36 11.08 1.67 -8.43
C ARG A 36 9.59 1.40 -8.50
N VAL A 37 8.84 1.99 -7.61
CA VAL A 37 7.39 1.85 -7.55
C VAL A 37 6.79 3.16 -8.01
N ARG A 38 5.89 3.09 -8.98
CA ARG A 38 5.22 4.26 -9.52
C ARG A 38 3.72 4.06 -9.54
N HIS A 39 3.00 5.17 -9.59
CA HIS A 39 1.55 5.17 -9.64
C HIS A 39 0.93 4.43 -8.46
N ALA A 40 1.53 4.59 -7.28
CA ALA A 40 0.99 4.02 -6.07
C ALA A 40 -0.32 4.70 -5.72
N ARG A 41 -1.35 3.92 -5.47
CA ARG A 41 -2.67 4.45 -5.17
C ARG A 41 -3.40 3.56 -4.17
N LEU A 42 -4.26 4.18 -3.40
CA LEU A 42 -5.11 3.47 -2.46
C LEU A 42 -6.33 2.93 -3.22
N LEU A 43 -6.51 1.62 -3.19
CA LEU A 43 -7.66 0.99 -3.84
C LEU A 43 -8.88 1.04 -2.94
N ASN A 44 -8.71 0.67 -1.69
CA ASN A 44 -9.77 0.72 -0.71
C ASN A 44 -9.19 0.69 0.70
N TYR A 45 -10.00 1.04 1.66
CA TYR A 45 -9.63 0.96 3.06
C TYR A 45 -10.88 0.78 3.90
N ARG A 46 -10.68 0.27 5.11
CA ARG A 46 -11.73 0.08 6.10
C ARG A 46 -11.18 0.40 7.48
N PHE A 47 -12.05 0.99 8.29
CA PHE A 47 -11.71 1.19 9.69
C PHE A 47 -12.13 -0.04 10.49
N ARG A 48 -11.27 -0.49 11.37
CA ARG A 48 -11.54 -1.55 12.32
C ARG A 48 -11.42 -0.98 13.72
N ALA A 49 -12.39 -1.27 14.54
CA ALA A 49 -12.34 -0.90 15.95
C ALA A 49 -12.40 -2.18 16.76
N GLU A 50 -11.33 -2.47 17.48
CA GLU A 50 -11.26 -3.62 18.37
C GLU A 50 -10.70 -3.17 19.71
N ASP A 51 -11.42 -3.48 20.78
CA ASP A 51 -10.97 -3.23 22.15
C ASP A 51 -10.51 -1.78 22.39
N GLY A 52 -11.21 -0.83 21.79
CA GLY A 52 -10.92 0.58 21.96
C GLY A 52 -9.75 1.10 21.14
N ALA A 53 -9.04 0.21 20.44
CA ALA A 53 -7.96 0.61 19.55
C ALA A 53 -8.47 0.60 18.11
N GLY A 54 -8.33 1.71 17.41
CA GLY A 54 -8.73 1.78 16.01
C GLY A 54 -7.57 1.43 15.10
N SER A 55 -7.90 0.86 13.95
CA SER A 55 -6.91 0.63 12.91
C SER A 55 -7.56 0.79 11.54
N VAL A 56 -6.73 0.94 10.52
CA VAL A 56 -7.15 1.06 9.13
C VAL A 56 -6.57 -0.12 8.36
N VAL A 57 -7.45 -0.94 7.79
CA VAL A 57 -7.04 -2.00 6.88
C VAL A 57 -7.13 -1.43 5.47
N PHE A 58 -6.08 -1.58 4.70
CA PHE A 58 -6.00 -0.93 3.40
C PHE A 58 -5.43 -1.85 2.33
N GLN A 59 -5.75 -1.55 1.09
CA GLN A 59 -5.17 -2.19 -0.08
C GLN A 59 -4.67 -1.12 -1.03
N LEU A 60 -3.46 -1.33 -1.50
CA LEU A 60 -2.80 -0.42 -2.43
C LEU A 60 -2.51 -1.14 -3.73
N ALA A 61 -2.42 -0.37 -4.80
CA ALA A 61 -1.92 -0.86 -6.08
C ALA A 61 -0.84 0.09 -6.56
N ALA A 62 0.13 -0.45 -7.26
CA ALA A 62 1.22 0.33 -7.82
C ALA A 62 1.79 -0.37 -9.02
N ARG A 63 2.65 0.30 -9.76
CA ARG A 63 3.41 -0.31 -10.83
C ARG A 63 4.84 -0.45 -10.38
N TRP A 64 5.37 -1.62 -10.67
CA TRP A 64 6.76 -1.92 -10.40
C TRP A 64 7.57 -1.74 -11.67
N GLU A 65 8.59 -0.91 -11.61
CA GLU A 65 9.52 -0.77 -12.71
C GLU A 65 10.81 -1.51 -12.37
N ALA A 66 11.00 -2.63 -13.06
CA ALA A 66 12.28 -3.31 -13.03
C ALA A 66 13.19 -2.51 -13.95
N GLY A 67 13.97 -1.62 -13.41
CA GLY A 67 14.90 -0.84 -14.18
C GLY A 67 15.91 -1.74 -14.87
N PRO A 68 16.53 -1.26 -15.93
CA PRO A 68 17.61 -2.02 -16.56
C PRO A 68 18.78 -2.22 -15.62
#